data_a62a10c3746bab86d134e53abfa60121
#
_entry.id   a62a10c3746bab86d134e53abfa60121
#
_cell.length_a   1.000
_cell.length_b   1.000
_cell.length_c   1.000
_cell.angle_alpha   90.00
_cell.angle_beta   90.00
_cell.angle_gamma   90.00
#
_symmetry.space_group_name_H-M   'P 1'
#
loop_
_entity.id
_entity.type
_entity.pdbx_description
1 polymer ?
#
loop_
_entity_poly.entity_id
_entity_poly.type
_entity_poly.pdbx_seq_one_letter_code
_entity_poly.pdbx_strand_id
1 'polypeptide(L)'
;MITIISPAKSLDFDSSIADIRSTEPSFQDESYRLIKKLRTLSKKKVRSMMNLSKDLTELNVLRYQEWEPEFTLEVSRPAILTFNGEVYRGIDAKNLSESELHFAQDHLRILSGLHGVLRPLDRIRPYRLEMGVTLPIQRKRNLYQFWSQKVTKLLADELEASESKTLINLASSEYFKAVDFTKLPGKVITPIFKDFKNGEYKVIMTWAKNARGRMAGYILRNGITNPENIKLFDEYKFSEPQSSEEEWVFLRG
;
A
#
# COMPACT_ATOMS: atom_id res chain seq x y z
N MET A 1 6.78 10.21 11.78
CA MET A 1 5.62 9.28 11.66
C MET A 1 5.57 8.73 10.25
N ILE A 2 5.41 7.41 10.10
CA ILE A 2 5.24 6.74 8.79
C ILE A 2 3.85 6.12 8.74
N THR A 3 3.18 6.24 7.61
CA THR A 3 1.88 5.61 7.36
C THR A 3 2.03 4.52 6.30
N ILE A 4 1.50 3.32 6.52
CA ILE A 4 1.50 2.25 5.51
C ILE A 4 0.09 1.99 4.99
N ILE A 5 -0.04 1.78 3.67
CA ILE A 5 -1.29 1.40 3.00
C ILE A 5 -1.11 0.18 2.11
N SER A 6 -2.21 -0.45 1.72
CA SER A 6 -2.22 -1.50 0.69
C SER A 6 -2.22 -0.90 -0.72
N PRO A 7 -1.72 -1.62 -1.74
CA PRO A 7 -1.88 -1.26 -3.13
C PRO A 7 -3.31 -1.52 -3.60
N ALA A 8 -3.59 -1.29 -4.87
CA ALA A 8 -4.82 -1.71 -5.53
C ALA A 8 -4.54 -2.78 -6.61
N LYS A 9 -5.57 -3.59 -6.90
CA LYS A 9 -5.52 -4.59 -7.99
C LYS A 9 -5.64 -3.94 -9.37
N SER A 10 -6.36 -2.82 -9.44
CA SER A 10 -6.55 -2.02 -10.65
C SER A 10 -5.52 -0.90 -10.71
N LEU A 11 -5.10 -0.59 -11.91
CA LEU A 11 -4.15 0.47 -12.22
C LEU A 11 -4.76 1.40 -13.28
N ASP A 12 -4.52 2.68 -13.14
CA ASP A 12 -4.89 3.72 -14.09
C ASP A 12 -3.65 4.17 -14.87
N PHE A 13 -3.54 3.72 -16.11
CA PHE A 13 -2.51 4.15 -17.06
C PHE A 13 -3.06 5.04 -18.17
N ASP A 14 -4.37 5.29 -18.19
CA ASP A 14 -5.06 6.01 -19.27
C ASP A 14 -5.23 7.51 -18.94
N SER A 15 -5.46 7.85 -17.68
CA SER A 15 -5.64 9.25 -17.25
C SER A 15 -4.36 10.05 -17.45
N SER A 16 -4.49 11.32 -17.87
CA SER A 16 -3.38 12.27 -17.84
C SER A 16 -2.93 12.52 -16.39
N ILE A 17 -1.63 12.62 -16.18
CA ILE A 17 -1.04 13.02 -14.91
C ILE A 17 -0.16 14.25 -15.13
N ALA A 18 -0.09 15.13 -14.12
CA ALA A 18 0.85 16.23 -14.15
C ALA A 18 2.30 15.72 -14.24
N ASP A 19 3.17 16.51 -14.83
CA ASP A 19 4.62 16.23 -14.81
C ASP A 19 5.14 16.49 -13.39
N ILE A 20 5.36 15.40 -12.66
CA ILE A 20 5.80 15.43 -11.26
C ILE A 20 7.14 14.71 -11.17
N ARG A 21 8.08 15.35 -10.46
CA ARG A 21 9.36 14.72 -10.13
C ARG A 21 9.10 13.39 -9.43
N SER A 22 9.53 12.32 -10.06
CA SER A 22 9.30 10.94 -9.59
C SER A 22 10.61 10.27 -9.20
N THR A 23 10.50 9.17 -8.48
CA THR A 23 11.60 8.37 -7.98
C THR A 23 11.48 6.92 -8.47
N GLU A 24 12.52 6.13 -8.24
CA GLU A 24 12.53 4.70 -8.58
C GLU A 24 12.32 3.83 -7.33
N PRO A 25 11.68 2.66 -7.47
CA PRO A 25 11.47 1.73 -6.37
C PRO A 25 12.78 1.25 -5.74
N SER A 26 12.82 1.13 -4.41
CA SER A 26 14.02 0.73 -3.66
C SER A 26 14.48 -0.71 -3.92
N PHE A 27 13.57 -1.61 -4.32
CA PHE A 27 13.86 -3.05 -4.48
C PHE A 27 13.72 -3.51 -5.93
N GLN A 28 14.38 -2.82 -6.86
CA GLN A 28 14.28 -3.13 -8.31
C GLN A 28 14.81 -4.53 -8.65
N ASP A 29 15.94 -4.94 -8.10
CA ASP A 29 16.53 -6.25 -8.32
C ASP A 29 15.59 -7.38 -7.85
N GLU A 30 14.95 -7.19 -6.70
CA GLU A 30 13.97 -8.13 -6.17
C GLU A 30 12.74 -8.21 -7.07
N SER A 31 12.24 -7.05 -7.50
CA SER A 31 11.12 -6.97 -8.44
C SER A 31 11.43 -7.70 -9.73
N TYR A 32 12.62 -7.49 -10.28
CA TYR A 32 13.04 -8.17 -11.51
C TYR A 32 13.22 -9.69 -11.32
N ARG A 33 13.70 -10.13 -10.16
CA ARG A 33 13.73 -11.57 -9.81
C ARG A 33 12.34 -12.20 -9.78
N LEU A 34 11.35 -11.48 -9.22
CA LEU A 34 9.96 -11.92 -9.19
C LEU A 34 9.37 -11.96 -10.61
N ILE A 35 9.61 -10.95 -11.43
CA ILE A 35 9.18 -10.90 -12.83
C ILE A 35 9.79 -12.08 -13.63
N LYS A 36 11.09 -12.33 -13.51
CA LYS A 36 11.73 -13.49 -14.14
C LYS A 36 11.06 -14.80 -13.73
N LYS A 37 10.68 -14.93 -12.44
CA LYS A 37 9.94 -16.11 -11.97
C LYS A 37 8.53 -16.18 -12.55
N LEU A 38 7.79 -15.06 -12.60
CA LEU A 38 6.44 -15.01 -13.16
C LEU A 38 6.41 -15.35 -14.66
N ARG A 39 7.43 -14.94 -15.42
CA ARG A 39 7.62 -15.29 -16.85
C ARG A 39 7.73 -16.81 -17.08
N THR A 40 8.23 -17.58 -16.12
CA THR A 40 8.34 -19.05 -16.26
C THR A 40 7.03 -19.79 -15.99
N LEU A 41 5.98 -19.11 -15.52
CA LEU A 41 4.73 -19.76 -15.17
C LEU A 41 3.81 -19.91 -16.40
N SER A 42 3.14 -21.06 -16.49
CA SER A 42 2.09 -21.24 -17.49
C SER A 42 0.89 -20.31 -17.21
N LYS A 43 0.13 -19.94 -18.27
CA LYS A 43 -1.13 -19.18 -18.14
C LYS A 43 -2.09 -19.83 -17.12
N LYS A 44 -2.21 -21.17 -17.15
CA LYS A 44 -3.03 -21.94 -16.18
C LYS A 44 -2.56 -21.71 -14.74
N LYS A 45 -1.25 -21.69 -14.48
CA LYS A 45 -0.69 -21.44 -13.15
C LYS A 45 -0.93 -20.00 -12.69
N VAL A 46 -0.69 -19.00 -13.56
CA VAL A 46 -0.99 -17.59 -13.27
C VAL A 46 -2.46 -17.39 -12.92
N ARG A 47 -3.37 -17.98 -13.74
CA ARG A 47 -4.81 -17.93 -13.51
C ARG A 47 -5.22 -18.48 -12.16
N SER A 48 -4.78 -19.70 -11.84
CA SER A 48 -5.17 -20.37 -10.58
C SER A 48 -4.57 -19.69 -9.34
N MET A 49 -3.33 -19.19 -9.45
CA MET A 49 -2.59 -18.59 -8.34
C MET A 49 -3.24 -17.28 -7.83
N MET A 50 -3.82 -16.48 -8.74
CA MET A 50 -4.43 -15.19 -8.42
C MET A 50 -5.95 -15.18 -8.66
N ASN A 51 -6.56 -16.33 -8.94
CA ASN A 51 -8.00 -16.50 -9.24
C ASN A 51 -8.50 -15.50 -10.30
N LEU A 52 -7.85 -15.47 -11.47
CA LEU A 52 -8.14 -14.53 -12.55
C LEU A 52 -9.15 -15.09 -13.57
N SER A 53 -9.88 -14.19 -14.24
CA SER A 53 -10.56 -14.49 -15.50
C SER A 53 -9.55 -14.83 -16.60
N LYS A 54 -10.02 -15.35 -17.73
CA LYS A 54 -9.16 -15.64 -18.90
C LYS A 54 -8.47 -14.36 -19.39
N ASP A 55 -9.23 -13.30 -19.59
CA ASP A 55 -8.74 -12.02 -20.13
C ASP A 55 -7.72 -11.35 -19.19
N LEU A 56 -8.01 -11.33 -17.90
CA LEU A 56 -7.06 -10.82 -16.90
C LEU A 56 -5.80 -11.66 -16.82
N THR A 57 -5.89 -12.96 -17.08
CA THR A 57 -4.71 -13.83 -17.14
C THR A 57 -3.84 -13.48 -18.34
N GLU A 58 -4.42 -13.35 -19.52
CA GLU A 58 -3.70 -12.99 -20.73
C GLU A 58 -3.04 -11.62 -20.61
N LEU A 59 -3.78 -10.63 -20.13
CA LEU A 59 -3.26 -9.29 -19.86
C LEU A 59 -2.04 -9.32 -18.92
N ASN A 60 -2.11 -10.05 -17.79
CA ASN A 60 -1.03 -10.05 -16.82
C ASN A 60 0.18 -10.89 -17.27
N VAL A 61 -0.03 -11.96 -18.03
CA VAL A 61 1.09 -12.68 -18.68
C VAL A 61 1.81 -11.76 -19.66
N LEU A 62 1.08 -10.99 -20.48
CA LEU A 62 1.69 -10.00 -21.37
C LEU A 62 2.49 -8.94 -20.59
N ARG A 63 1.89 -8.37 -19.56
CA ARG A 63 2.57 -7.39 -18.67
C ARG A 63 3.88 -7.94 -18.11
N TYR A 64 3.93 -9.20 -17.69
CA TYR A 64 5.18 -9.81 -17.19
C TYR A 64 6.22 -9.97 -18.30
N GLN A 65 5.82 -10.28 -19.54
CA GLN A 65 6.75 -10.38 -20.65
C GLN A 65 7.35 -9.03 -21.05
N GLU A 66 6.54 -7.97 -20.99
CA GLU A 66 6.93 -6.60 -21.35
C GLU A 66 7.62 -5.82 -20.20
N TRP A 67 7.57 -6.36 -18.98
CA TRP A 67 8.12 -5.65 -17.82
C TRP A 67 9.64 -5.65 -17.84
N GLU A 68 10.26 -4.48 -17.83
CA GLU A 68 11.71 -4.30 -17.74
C GLU A 68 12.05 -3.34 -16.57
N PRO A 69 13.27 -3.40 -16.02
CA PRO A 69 13.68 -2.56 -14.87
C PRO A 69 13.97 -1.11 -15.27
N GLU A 70 13.39 -0.62 -16.34
CA GLU A 70 13.46 0.76 -16.81
C GLU A 70 12.12 1.44 -16.58
N PHE A 71 12.14 2.63 -15.98
CA PHE A 71 10.95 3.39 -15.58
C PHE A 71 10.84 4.72 -16.31
N THR A 72 10.85 4.68 -17.66
CA THR A 72 10.63 5.88 -18.47
C THR A 72 9.21 6.43 -18.30
N LEU A 73 9.00 7.70 -18.67
CA LEU A 73 7.70 8.38 -18.59
C LEU A 73 6.62 7.71 -19.45
N GLU A 74 7.03 7.06 -20.52
CA GLU A 74 6.13 6.40 -21.48
C GLU A 74 5.50 5.11 -20.91
N VAL A 75 6.27 4.34 -20.14
CA VAL A 75 5.86 2.98 -19.71
C VAL A 75 5.61 2.85 -18.21
N SER A 76 5.84 3.91 -17.45
CA SER A 76 5.69 3.88 -16.00
C SER A 76 5.10 5.17 -15.45
N ARG A 77 4.50 5.10 -14.24
CA ARG A 77 3.82 6.21 -13.58
C ARG A 77 4.04 6.18 -12.07
N PRO A 78 3.96 7.34 -11.36
CA PRO A 78 4.02 7.37 -9.89
C PRO A 78 2.95 6.49 -9.26
N ALA A 79 3.32 5.67 -8.28
CA ALA A 79 2.47 4.65 -7.69
C ALA A 79 1.15 5.21 -7.12
N ILE A 80 1.22 6.32 -6.37
CA ILE A 80 0.04 6.94 -5.73
C ILE A 80 -1.00 7.43 -6.74
N LEU A 81 -0.57 7.85 -7.94
CA LEU A 81 -1.43 8.34 -9.02
C LEU A 81 -1.91 7.21 -9.95
N THR A 82 -1.30 6.02 -9.82
CA THR A 82 -1.55 4.88 -10.70
C THR A 82 -2.47 3.84 -10.08
N PHE A 83 -2.30 3.54 -8.79
CA PHE A 83 -3.21 2.59 -8.14
C PHE A 83 -4.64 3.14 -8.12
N ASN A 84 -5.60 2.30 -8.53
CA ASN A 84 -7.02 2.65 -8.60
C ASN A 84 -7.86 1.64 -7.79
N GLY A 85 -8.40 2.07 -6.66
CA GLY A 85 -9.22 1.27 -5.76
C GLY A 85 -9.76 2.12 -4.61
N GLU A 86 -10.57 1.53 -3.73
CA GLU A 86 -11.28 2.27 -2.66
C GLU A 86 -10.35 3.08 -1.74
N VAL A 87 -9.17 2.56 -1.42
CA VAL A 87 -8.15 3.30 -0.65
C VAL A 87 -7.72 4.55 -1.41
N TYR A 88 -7.40 4.42 -2.70
CA TYR A 88 -6.89 5.51 -3.54
C TYR A 88 -7.97 6.54 -3.88
N ARG A 89 -9.24 6.12 -4.01
CA ARG A 89 -10.38 7.06 -4.10
C ARG A 89 -10.53 7.86 -2.80
N GLY A 90 -10.30 7.23 -1.65
CA GLY A 90 -10.31 7.92 -0.37
C GLY A 90 -9.14 8.92 -0.21
N ILE A 91 -7.94 8.57 -0.67
CA ILE A 91 -6.77 9.49 -0.65
C ILE A 91 -7.02 10.68 -1.57
N ASP A 92 -7.62 10.42 -2.74
CA ASP A 92 -7.84 11.45 -3.78
C ASP A 92 -6.54 12.18 -4.19
N ALA A 93 -5.53 11.36 -4.52
CA ALA A 93 -4.16 11.83 -4.74
C ALA A 93 -4.02 12.80 -5.94
N LYS A 94 -4.94 12.75 -6.91
CA LYS A 94 -4.94 13.66 -8.07
C LYS A 94 -5.21 15.12 -7.68
N ASN A 95 -5.85 15.34 -6.52
CA ASN A 95 -6.17 16.65 -5.97
C ASN A 95 -5.21 17.09 -4.85
N LEU A 96 -4.13 16.36 -4.60
CA LEU A 96 -3.07 16.80 -3.70
C LEU A 96 -2.19 17.84 -4.40
N SER A 97 -1.83 18.89 -3.68
CA SER A 97 -0.83 19.87 -4.11
C SER A 97 0.56 19.24 -4.20
N GLU A 98 1.49 19.91 -4.86
CA GLU A 98 2.88 19.45 -4.96
C GLU A 98 3.54 19.30 -3.57
N SER A 99 3.26 20.24 -2.65
CA SER A 99 3.77 20.17 -1.27
C SER A 99 3.21 18.99 -0.50
N GLU A 100 1.92 18.66 -0.67
CA GLU A 100 1.29 17.48 -0.06
C GLU A 100 1.82 16.18 -0.66
N LEU A 101 2.14 16.15 -1.95
CA LEU A 101 2.79 15.00 -2.60
C LEU A 101 4.24 14.82 -2.12
N HIS A 102 4.98 15.90 -1.87
CA HIS A 102 6.30 15.83 -1.24
C HIS A 102 6.20 15.34 0.20
N PHE A 103 5.25 15.84 0.98
CA PHE A 103 4.99 15.31 2.32
C PHE A 103 4.62 13.82 2.28
N ALA A 104 3.78 13.41 1.31
CA ALA A 104 3.45 12.00 1.11
C ALA A 104 4.71 11.16 0.82
N GLN A 105 5.65 11.66 -0.01
CA GLN A 105 6.88 10.95 -0.35
C GLN A 105 7.73 10.60 0.88
N ASP A 106 7.70 11.44 1.90
CA ASP A 106 8.45 11.26 3.13
C ASP A 106 7.69 10.41 4.17
N HIS A 107 6.35 10.48 4.18
CA HIS A 107 5.53 9.96 5.28
C HIS A 107 4.60 8.80 4.92
N LEU A 108 4.40 8.47 3.63
CA LEU A 108 3.53 7.38 3.19
C LEU A 108 4.33 6.26 2.52
N ARG A 109 3.96 5.01 2.80
CA ARG A 109 4.52 3.81 2.14
C ARG A 109 3.40 2.91 1.64
N ILE A 110 3.53 2.43 0.43
CA ILE A 110 2.59 1.51 -0.22
C ILE A 110 3.22 0.13 -0.24
N LEU A 111 2.63 -0.81 0.49
CA LEU A 111 3.07 -2.21 0.44
C LEU A 111 2.73 -2.82 -0.91
N SER A 112 3.59 -3.69 -1.44
CA SER A 112 3.42 -4.25 -2.78
C SER A 112 3.95 -5.68 -2.86
N GLY A 113 3.18 -6.57 -3.51
CA GLY A 113 3.62 -7.94 -3.76
C GLY A 113 4.82 -8.02 -4.71
N LEU A 114 4.92 -7.09 -5.69
CA LEU A 114 6.03 -7.04 -6.64
C LEU A 114 7.23 -6.23 -6.13
N HIS A 115 6.97 -5.07 -5.52
CA HIS A 115 8.01 -4.11 -5.16
C HIS A 115 8.34 -4.10 -3.64
N GLY A 116 7.68 -4.97 -2.83
CA GLY A 116 7.82 -4.99 -1.39
C GLY A 116 7.21 -3.76 -0.73
N VAL A 117 7.86 -2.63 -0.85
CA VAL A 117 7.38 -1.31 -0.42
C VAL A 117 7.75 -0.25 -1.47
N LEU A 118 6.83 0.69 -1.67
CA LEU A 118 6.98 1.83 -2.57
C LEU A 118 6.76 3.13 -1.78
N ARG A 119 7.48 4.17 -2.17
CA ARG A 119 7.10 5.53 -1.85
C ARG A 119 6.04 6.02 -2.85
N PRO A 120 5.23 7.03 -2.52
CA PRO A 120 4.15 7.53 -3.39
C PRO A 120 4.57 7.86 -4.81
N LEU A 121 5.70 8.52 -4.98
CA LEU A 121 6.20 8.98 -6.28
C LEU A 121 7.15 7.97 -6.96
N ASP A 122 7.36 6.78 -6.37
CA ASP A 122 8.09 5.72 -7.04
C ASP A 122 7.32 5.27 -8.29
N ARG A 123 8.02 5.20 -9.41
CA ARG A 123 7.42 4.82 -10.69
C ARG A 123 7.18 3.32 -10.74
N ILE A 124 6.01 2.93 -11.19
CA ILE A 124 5.64 1.53 -11.42
C ILE A 124 5.23 1.32 -12.87
N ARG A 125 5.55 0.15 -13.39
CA ARG A 125 5.01 -0.38 -14.66
C ARG A 125 3.74 -1.18 -14.38
N PRO A 126 2.89 -1.44 -15.38
CA PRO A 126 1.70 -2.28 -15.19
C PRO A 126 2.07 -3.68 -14.69
N TYR A 127 1.47 -4.08 -13.58
CA TYR A 127 1.61 -5.43 -13.02
C TYR A 127 0.40 -5.82 -12.19
N ARG A 128 0.31 -7.09 -11.84
CA ARG A 128 -0.56 -7.61 -10.79
C ARG A 128 0.15 -8.75 -10.07
N LEU A 129 0.36 -8.60 -8.79
CA LEU A 129 0.88 -9.61 -7.89
C LEU A 129 0.49 -9.25 -6.46
N GLU A 130 -0.49 -9.98 -5.89
CA GLU A 130 -0.93 -9.79 -4.52
C GLU A 130 0.07 -10.41 -3.53
N MET A 131 0.21 -9.83 -2.34
CA MET A 131 1.16 -10.29 -1.32
C MET A 131 0.83 -11.69 -0.80
N GLY A 132 -0.46 -12.03 -0.73
CA GLY A 132 -0.96 -13.34 -0.27
C GLY A 132 -0.73 -14.50 -1.24
N VAL A 133 -0.20 -14.24 -2.43
CA VAL A 133 0.03 -15.26 -3.45
C VAL A 133 1.12 -16.25 -3.04
N THR A 134 0.82 -17.55 -3.19
CA THR A 134 1.82 -18.61 -3.01
C THR A 134 2.70 -18.72 -4.25
N LEU A 135 3.79 -17.97 -4.23
CA LEU A 135 4.82 -17.99 -5.28
C LEU A 135 6.17 -18.42 -4.68
N PRO A 136 6.55 -19.70 -4.80
CA PRO A 136 7.88 -20.13 -4.37
C PRO A 136 8.97 -19.48 -5.23
N ILE A 137 9.92 -18.84 -4.57
CA ILE A 137 11.07 -18.20 -5.23
C ILE A 137 12.34 -18.42 -4.41
N GLN A 138 13.40 -18.89 -5.06
CA GLN A 138 14.63 -19.29 -4.39
C GLN A 138 14.31 -20.32 -3.28
N ARG A 139 14.77 -20.08 -2.04
CA ARG A 139 14.48 -20.92 -0.86
C ARG A 139 13.24 -20.48 -0.08
N LYS A 140 12.47 -19.50 -0.58
CA LYS A 140 11.27 -18.94 0.08
C LYS A 140 10.01 -19.60 -0.48
N ARG A 141 9.06 -19.95 0.37
CA ARG A 141 7.82 -20.64 0.00
C ARG A 141 6.73 -19.68 -0.52
N ASN A 142 6.78 -18.40 -0.16
CA ASN A 142 5.80 -17.39 -0.50
C ASN A 142 6.41 -15.97 -0.44
N LEU A 143 5.62 -14.98 -0.83
CA LEU A 143 6.05 -13.58 -0.85
C LEU A 143 6.26 -13.00 0.56
N TYR A 144 5.54 -13.45 1.57
CA TYR A 144 5.79 -13.03 2.96
C TYR A 144 7.22 -13.35 3.40
N GLN A 145 7.67 -14.59 3.17
CA GLN A 145 9.04 -14.99 3.48
C GLN A 145 10.08 -14.27 2.61
N PHE A 146 9.71 -13.92 1.37
CA PHE A 146 10.60 -13.22 0.46
C PHE A 146 10.81 -11.76 0.89
N TRP A 147 9.75 -11.09 1.33
CA TRP A 147 9.75 -9.66 1.62
C TRP A 147 10.01 -9.30 3.09
N SER A 148 9.59 -10.13 4.05
CA SER A 148 9.48 -9.72 5.45
C SER A 148 10.76 -9.07 5.99
N GLN A 149 11.92 -9.70 5.81
CA GLN A 149 13.17 -9.15 6.32
C GLN A 149 13.53 -7.79 5.69
N LYS A 150 13.31 -7.64 4.38
CA LYS A 150 13.70 -6.43 3.62
C LYS A 150 12.77 -5.25 3.92
N VAL A 151 11.46 -5.51 3.86
CA VAL A 151 10.44 -4.49 4.12
C VAL A 151 10.49 -4.05 5.57
N THR A 152 10.62 -4.99 6.52
CA THR A 152 10.73 -4.66 7.94
C THR A 152 11.97 -3.82 8.24
N LYS A 153 13.13 -4.20 7.66
CA LYS A 153 14.35 -3.43 7.84
C LYS A 153 14.22 -2.00 7.32
N LEU A 154 13.69 -1.83 6.09
CA LEU A 154 13.50 -0.50 5.51
C LEU A 154 12.58 0.36 6.39
N LEU A 155 11.44 -0.19 6.81
CA LEU A 155 10.51 0.54 7.67
C LEU A 155 11.11 0.84 9.05
N ALA A 156 11.92 -0.06 9.60
CA ALA A 156 12.61 0.17 10.86
C ALA A 156 13.65 1.30 10.75
N ASP A 157 14.45 1.30 9.69
CA ASP A 157 15.45 2.36 9.44
C ASP A 157 14.76 3.73 9.27
N GLU A 158 13.65 3.80 8.55
CA GLU A 158 12.87 5.04 8.36
C GLU A 158 12.18 5.52 9.65
N LEU A 159 11.65 4.60 10.45
CA LEU A 159 11.05 4.93 11.74
C LEU A 159 12.10 5.43 12.74
N GLU A 160 13.29 4.82 12.75
CA GLU A 160 14.37 5.28 13.61
C GLU A 160 14.80 6.72 13.28
N ALA A 161 14.79 7.07 11.99
CA ALA A 161 15.07 8.43 11.52
C ALA A 161 13.91 9.42 11.76
N SER A 162 12.70 8.95 12.05
CA SER A 162 11.52 9.80 12.24
C SER A 162 11.38 10.26 13.69
N GLU A 163 10.98 11.52 13.91
CA GLU A 163 10.84 12.11 15.26
C GLU A 163 9.87 11.33 16.16
N SER A 164 8.70 10.96 15.63
CA SER A 164 7.66 10.31 16.45
C SER A 164 7.87 8.81 16.64
N LYS A 165 8.74 8.17 15.85
CA LYS A 165 8.92 6.71 15.80
C LYS A 165 7.60 5.91 15.80
N THR A 166 6.57 6.47 15.16
CA THR A 166 5.23 5.86 15.11
C THR A 166 4.88 5.43 13.69
N LEU A 167 4.41 4.20 13.56
CA LEU A 167 3.85 3.66 12.33
C LEU A 167 2.33 3.62 12.43
N ILE A 168 1.64 4.27 11.48
CA ILE A 168 0.18 4.17 11.31
C ILE A 168 -0.12 3.08 10.28
N ASN A 169 -0.75 2.00 10.72
CA ASN A 169 -1.08 0.87 9.86
C ASN A 169 -2.49 1.01 9.27
N LEU A 170 -2.60 1.52 8.06
CA LEU A 170 -3.82 1.55 7.25
C LEU A 170 -3.84 0.45 6.17
N ALA A 171 -2.85 -0.46 6.18
CA ALA A 171 -2.82 -1.60 5.29
C ALA A 171 -3.78 -2.72 5.72
N SER A 172 -4.20 -3.55 4.79
CA SER A 172 -4.98 -4.76 5.09
C SER A 172 -4.09 -5.87 5.65
N SER A 173 -4.72 -6.82 6.36
CA SER A 173 -4.01 -7.98 6.93
C SER A 173 -3.23 -8.79 5.90
N GLU A 174 -3.68 -8.82 4.64
CA GLU A 174 -2.94 -9.46 3.55
C GLU A 174 -1.56 -8.81 3.34
N TYR A 175 -1.46 -7.49 3.46
CA TYR A 175 -0.21 -6.78 3.18
C TYR A 175 0.64 -6.56 4.42
N PHE A 176 0.06 -6.15 5.54
CA PHE A 176 0.86 -5.87 6.74
C PHE A 176 1.51 -7.14 7.35
N LYS A 177 1.01 -8.35 7.06
CA LYS A 177 1.67 -9.62 7.42
C LYS A 177 3.07 -9.78 6.82
N ALA A 178 3.42 -8.97 5.80
CA ALA A 178 4.79 -8.93 5.28
C ALA A 178 5.74 -8.13 6.18
N VAL A 179 5.23 -7.41 7.18
CA VAL A 179 6.01 -6.62 8.13
C VAL A 179 6.06 -7.34 9.48
N ASP A 180 7.23 -7.52 10.03
CA ASP A 180 7.42 -8.03 11.40
C ASP A 180 7.41 -6.84 12.36
N PHE A 181 6.23 -6.51 12.90
CA PHE A 181 6.04 -5.36 13.79
C PHE A 181 6.87 -5.45 15.08
N THR A 182 7.24 -6.66 15.50
CA THR A 182 8.05 -6.84 16.73
C THR A 182 9.49 -6.33 16.58
N LYS A 183 9.91 -6.09 15.33
CA LYS A 183 11.25 -5.57 15.00
C LYS A 183 11.27 -4.09 14.62
N LEU A 184 10.12 -3.42 14.70
CA LEU A 184 10.05 -1.99 14.43
C LEU A 184 10.39 -1.21 15.71
N PRO A 185 11.16 -0.12 15.61
CA PRO A 185 11.35 0.80 16.73
C PRO A 185 10.05 1.59 16.95
N GLY A 186 9.69 1.79 18.22
CA GLY A 186 8.56 2.64 18.58
C GLY A 186 7.18 1.98 18.48
N LYS A 187 6.17 2.75 18.16
CA LYS A 187 4.74 2.39 18.30
C LYS A 187 4.11 2.05 16.96
N VAL A 188 3.28 1.01 16.94
CA VAL A 188 2.41 0.71 15.79
C VAL A 188 0.97 0.96 16.20
N ILE A 189 0.27 1.82 15.47
CA ILE A 189 -1.13 2.16 15.70
C ILE A 189 -1.92 1.70 14.47
N THR A 190 -2.96 0.90 14.68
CA THR A 190 -3.87 0.42 13.64
C THR A 190 -5.26 1.05 13.82
N PRO A 191 -5.63 2.04 12.99
CA PRO A 191 -6.99 2.57 12.97
C PRO A 191 -8.00 1.54 12.49
N ILE A 192 -9.07 1.33 13.27
CA ILE A 192 -10.18 0.42 12.99
C ILE A 192 -11.43 1.25 12.74
N PHE A 193 -12.01 1.14 11.55
CA PHE A 193 -13.20 1.88 11.15
C PHE A 193 -14.43 1.01 11.27
N LYS A 194 -15.40 1.43 12.09
CA LYS A 194 -16.68 0.74 12.27
C LYS A 194 -17.83 1.68 11.91
N ASP A 195 -18.76 1.16 11.15
CA ASP A 195 -19.99 1.86 10.74
C ASP A 195 -21.19 1.26 11.48
N PHE A 196 -22.13 2.11 11.90
CA PHE A 196 -23.38 1.67 12.51
C PHE A 196 -24.29 1.08 11.45
N LYS A 197 -24.64 -0.19 11.61
CA LYS A 197 -25.54 -0.88 10.70
C LYS A 197 -26.28 -2.00 11.40
N ASN A 198 -27.61 -2.04 11.26
CA ASN A 198 -28.49 -3.05 11.86
C ASN A 198 -28.36 -3.10 13.39
N GLY A 199 -28.29 -1.94 14.06
CA GLY A 199 -28.26 -1.83 15.53
C GLY A 199 -26.88 -2.02 16.18
N GLU A 200 -25.81 -2.18 15.41
CA GLU A 200 -24.45 -2.41 15.96
C GLU A 200 -23.35 -1.71 15.14
N TYR A 201 -22.23 -1.42 15.79
CA TYR A 201 -21.02 -0.95 15.12
C TYR A 201 -20.20 -2.14 14.62
N LYS A 202 -19.97 -2.21 13.31
CA LYS A 202 -19.17 -3.27 12.68
C LYS A 202 -18.30 -2.79 11.54
N VAL A 203 -17.24 -3.53 11.26
CA VAL A 203 -16.37 -3.27 10.12
C VAL A 203 -17.06 -3.71 8.82
N ILE A 204 -17.34 -2.75 7.93
CA ILE A 204 -17.85 -3.03 6.58
C ILE A 204 -16.70 -2.89 5.60
N MET A 205 -16.28 -3.99 4.99
CA MET A 205 -15.01 -4.08 4.26
C MET A 205 -14.80 -2.99 3.20
N THR A 206 -15.82 -2.67 2.40
CA THR A 206 -15.70 -1.63 1.35
C THR A 206 -15.57 -0.24 1.98
N TRP A 207 -16.37 0.07 3.01
CA TRP A 207 -16.33 1.34 3.71
C TRP A 207 -15.02 1.52 4.49
N ALA A 208 -14.56 0.46 5.16
CA ALA A 208 -13.29 0.48 5.87
C ALA A 208 -12.09 0.70 4.93
N LYS A 209 -12.12 0.17 3.70
CA LYS A 209 -11.08 0.46 2.69
C LYS A 209 -11.08 1.94 2.30
N ASN A 210 -12.27 2.50 2.03
CA ASN A 210 -12.40 3.91 1.70
C ASN A 210 -11.97 4.80 2.89
N ALA A 211 -12.41 4.49 4.11
CA ALA A 211 -12.05 5.21 5.34
C ALA A 211 -10.53 5.23 5.59
N ARG A 212 -9.84 4.10 5.36
CA ARG A 212 -8.36 4.06 5.42
C ARG A 212 -7.73 5.03 4.43
N GLY A 213 -8.26 5.08 3.22
CA GLY A 213 -7.81 6.05 2.21
C GLY A 213 -8.06 7.49 2.62
N ARG A 214 -9.27 7.80 3.13
CA ARG A 214 -9.62 9.14 3.61
C ARG A 214 -8.77 9.59 4.78
N MET A 215 -8.49 8.71 5.74
CA MET A 215 -7.55 9.00 6.82
C MET A 215 -6.12 9.23 6.30
N ALA A 216 -5.65 8.41 5.35
CA ALA A 216 -4.36 8.68 4.72
C ALA A 216 -4.35 10.06 4.03
N GLY A 217 -5.39 10.39 3.25
CA GLY A 217 -5.55 11.72 2.64
C GLY A 217 -5.61 12.85 3.66
N TYR A 218 -6.30 12.66 4.79
CA TYR A 218 -6.35 13.61 5.90
C TYR A 218 -4.96 13.86 6.50
N ILE A 219 -4.19 12.79 6.74
CA ILE A 219 -2.81 12.88 7.24
C ILE A 219 -1.95 13.72 6.27
N LEU A 220 -2.06 13.44 4.96
CA LEU A 220 -1.24 14.11 3.94
C LEU A 220 -1.59 15.60 3.79
N ARG A 221 -2.88 15.93 3.69
CA ARG A 221 -3.36 17.32 3.51
C ARG A 221 -3.07 18.22 4.71
N ASN A 222 -3.05 17.65 5.89
CA ASN A 222 -2.80 18.41 7.12
C ASN A 222 -1.35 18.30 7.63
N GLY A 223 -0.46 17.64 6.90
CA GLY A 223 0.95 17.49 7.28
C GLY A 223 1.14 16.85 8.67
N ILE A 224 0.32 15.83 9.00
CA ILE A 224 0.27 15.27 10.36
C ILE A 224 1.50 14.40 10.63
N THR A 225 2.34 14.82 11.57
CA THR A 225 3.49 14.08 12.08
C THR A 225 3.31 13.58 13.52
N ASN A 226 2.39 14.20 14.30
CA ASN A 226 1.99 13.74 15.62
C ASN A 226 0.78 12.79 15.50
N PRO A 227 0.91 11.50 15.93
CA PRO A 227 -0.17 10.53 15.81
C PRO A 227 -1.45 10.93 16.56
N GLU A 228 -1.37 11.70 17.65
CA GLU A 228 -2.55 12.15 18.40
C GLU A 228 -3.52 12.98 17.52
N ASN A 229 -2.99 13.69 16.53
CA ASN A 229 -3.80 14.52 15.64
C ASN A 229 -4.68 13.71 14.69
N ILE A 230 -4.43 12.40 14.48
CA ILE A 230 -5.35 11.57 13.68
C ILE A 230 -6.68 11.30 14.40
N LYS A 231 -6.74 11.49 15.74
CA LYS A 231 -7.98 11.39 16.52
C LYS A 231 -8.98 12.50 16.15
N LEU A 232 -8.51 13.59 15.52
CA LEU A 232 -9.32 14.72 15.04
C LEU A 232 -9.91 14.47 13.65
N PHE A 233 -9.73 13.29 13.07
CA PHE A 233 -10.35 12.91 11.81
C PHE A 233 -11.89 12.95 11.92
N ASP A 234 -12.50 13.94 11.29
CA ASP A 234 -13.91 14.32 11.52
C ASP A 234 -14.95 13.43 10.82
N GLU A 235 -14.54 12.64 9.83
CA GLU A 235 -15.46 11.73 9.15
C GLU A 235 -15.86 10.50 9.96
N TYR A 236 -15.05 10.17 10.97
CA TYR A 236 -15.29 9.11 11.93
C TYR A 236 -14.86 9.61 13.30
N LYS A 237 -15.74 9.47 14.30
CA LYS A 237 -15.46 9.89 15.67
C LYS A 237 -14.55 8.87 16.36
N PHE A 238 -13.41 9.31 16.89
CA PHE A 238 -12.56 8.48 17.74
C PHE A 238 -13.31 8.00 18.99
N SER A 239 -13.21 6.70 19.28
CA SER A 239 -13.84 6.06 20.44
C SER A 239 -12.80 5.55 21.41
N GLU A 240 -12.47 6.34 22.41
CA GLU A 240 -11.52 5.94 23.45
C GLU A 240 -11.95 4.64 24.17
N PRO A 241 -13.24 4.43 24.55
CA PRO A 241 -13.66 3.21 25.24
C PRO A 241 -13.53 1.92 24.43
N GLN A 242 -13.48 2.01 23.09
CA GLN A 242 -13.31 0.84 22.22
C GLN A 242 -11.87 0.68 21.70
N SER A 243 -10.99 1.58 22.07
CA SER A 243 -9.59 1.61 21.61
C SER A 243 -8.65 0.97 22.63
N SER A 244 -7.51 0.52 22.13
CA SER A 244 -6.35 0.08 22.93
C SER A 244 -5.13 0.93 22.57
N GLU A 245 -3.97 0.61 23.12
CA GLU A 245 -2.70 1.28 22.77
C GLU A 245 -2.32 1.10 21.31
N GLU A 246 -2.66 -0.04 20.70
CA GLU A 246 -2.28 -0.43 19.33
C GLU A 246 -3.44 -0.31 18.34
N GLU A 247 -4.69 -0.42 18.77
CA GLU A 247 -5.88 -0.36 17.93
C GLU A 247 -6.74 0.85 18.31
N TRP A 248 -6.85 1.81 17.41
CA TRP A 248 -7.65 3.02 17.60
C TRP A 248 -8.95 2.92 16.81
N VAL A 249 -10.06 2.84 17.53
CA VAL A 249 -11.38 2.64 16.94
C VAL A 249 -12.03 3.97 16.58
N PHE A 250 -12.53 4.05 15.35
CA PHE A 250 -13.20 5.19 14.77
C PHE A 250 -14.60 4.77 14.33
N LEU A 251 -15.63 5.50 14.78
CA LEU A 251 -17.05 5.19 14.61
C LEU A 251 -17.73 6.18 13.69
N ARG A 252 -18.63 5.70 12.82
CA ARG A 252 -19.49 6.52 11.98
C ARG A 252 -20.93 6.01 12.02
N GLY A 253 -21.91 6.94 12.17
CA GLY A 253 -23.35 6.68 12.22
C GLY A 253 -23.96 6.74 13.60
#